data_1d17df2e28ad4d058da34b468882676d
#
_entry.id   1d17df2e28ad4d058da34b468882676d
#
_cell.length_a   1.000
_cell.length_b   1.000
_cell.length_c   1.000
_cell.angle_alpha   90.00
_cell.angle_beta   90.00
_cell.angle_gamma   90.00
#
_symmetry.space_group_name_H-M   'P 1'
#
loop_
_entity.id
_entity.type
_entity.pdbx_description
1 polymer ?
#
loop_
_entity_poly.entity_id
_entity_poly.type
_entity_poly.pdbx_seq_one_letter_code
_entity_poly.pdbx_strand_id
1 'polypeptide(L)'
;MKKLKWHTEQRIINDLIPYEQNPRTITEKQKNDLEESLKRFNLMSIPVINTENIIISGHQRMKILQLLGRGNEEIDVRVPNRKITDKELKEANLRENKNLGGWDWDMLAKEDEELLLDVGFTEEELEGRHSKLLKIWKKKKI
;
A
#
# COMPACT_ATOMS: atom_id res chain seq x y z
N MET A 1 -9.90 14.56 -19.16
CA MET A 1 -9.44 13.18 -18.89
C MET A 1 -10.63 12.25 -18.68
N LYS A 2 -10.50 11.00 -19.11
CA LYS A 2 -11.54 9.98 -18.91
C LYS A 2 -11.72 9.75 -17.40
N LYS A 3 -12.97 9.77 -16.93
CA LYS A 3 -13.30 9.52 -15.53
C LYS A 3 -12.84 8.11 -15.13
N LEU A 4 -12.20 7.99 -13.99
CA LEU A 4 -11.79 6.69 -13.46
C LEU A 4 -12.99 5.85 -13.04
N LYS A 5 -13.00 4.63 -13.53
CA LYS A 5 -13.92 3.56 -13.12
C LYS A 5 -13.08 2.31 -12.90
N TRP A 6 -13.50 1.49 -11.97
CA TRP A 6 -12.78 0.28 -11.61
C TRP A 6 -13.62 -0.94 -12.00
N HIS A 7 -12.96 -1.98 -12.43
CA HIS A 7 -13.59 -3.25 -12.76
C HIS A 7 -12.72 -4.41 -12.30
N THR A 8 -13.30 -5.61 -12.25
CA THR A 8 -12.60 -6.81 -11.82
C THR A 8 -12.02 -7.53 -13.03
N GLU A 9 -10.74 -7.89 -12.94
CA GLU A 9 -10.04 -8.74 -13.90
C GLU A 9 -9.30 -9.82 -13.14
N GLN A 10 -8.72 -10.77 -13.83
CA GLN A 10 -7.93 -11.84 -13.23
C GLN A 10 -6.45 -11.64 -13.55
N ARG A 11 -5.59 -11.98 -12.58
CA ARG A 11 -4.13 -11.94 -12.72
C ARG A 11 -3.52 -13.07 -11.91
N ILE A 12 -2.36 -13.55 -12.36
CA ILE A 12 -1.53 -14.47 -11.57
C ILE A 12 -0.79 -13.64 -10.53
N ILE A 13 -0.77 -14.10 -9.28
CA ILE A 13 -0.17 -13.35 -8.17
C ILE A 13 1.26 -12.91 -8.47
N ASN A 14 2.08 -13.81 -9.03
CA ASN A 14 3.48 -13.52 -9.35
C ASN A 14 3.67 -12.47 -10.46
N ASP A 15 2.63 -12.17 -11.23
CA ASP A 15 2.68 -11.12 -12.26
C ASP A 15 2.43 -9.73 -11.70
N LEU A 16 2.02 -9.62 -10.44
CA LEU A 16 1.78 -8.34 -9.79
C LEU A 16 3.10 -7.76 -9.27
N ILE A 17 3.26 -6.45 -9.42
CA ILE A 17 4.49 -5.73 -9.10
C ILE A 17 4.28 -4.91 -7.84
N PRO A 18 5.06 -5.14 -6.77
CA PRO A 18 4.96 -4.30 -5.57
C PRO A 18 5.31 -2.84 -5.89
N TYR A 19 4.57 -1.91 -5.29
CA TYR A 19 4.88 -0.49 -5.41
C TYR A 19 6.04 -0.15 -4.47
N GLU A 20 7.17 0.27 -5.03
CA GLU A 20 8.41 0.52 -4.26
C GLU A 20 8.25 1.59 -3.18
N GLN A 21 7.38 2.58 -3.41
CA GLN A 21 7.14 3.68 -2.48
C GLN A 21 6.01 3.42 -1.50
N ASN A 22 5.56 2.16 -1.36
CA ASN A 22 4.51 1.81 -0.42
C ASN A 22 5.00 1.98 1.02
N PRO A 23 4.43 2.92 1.81
CA PRO A 23 4.95 3.25 3.14
C PRO A 23 4.38 2.39 4.26
N ARG A 24 3.47 1.47 3.93
CA ARG A 24 2.77 0.67 4.92
C ARG A 24 3.67 -0.43 5.49
N THR A 25 3.64 -0.60 6.81
CA THR A 25 4.30 -1.69 7.52
C THR A 25 3.28 -2.48 8.33
N ILE A 26 3.61 -3.71 8.68
CA ILE A 26 2.79 -4.51 9.59
C ILE A 26 3.67 -5.17 10.65
N THR A 27 3.07 -5.42 11.83
CA THR A 27 3.75 -6.13 12.91
C THR A 27 3.76 -7.64 12.64
N GLU A 28 4.59 -8.38 13.36
CA GLU A 28 4.62 -9.85 13.28
C GLU A 28 3.25 -10.44 13.63
N LYS A 29 2.58 -9.88 14.62
CA LYS A 29 1.23 -10.32 15.00
C LYS A 29 0.23 -10.12 13.87
N GLN A 30 0.25 -8.95 13.25
CA GLN A 30 -0.63 -8.64 12.10
C GLN A 30 -0.36 -9.58 10.93
N LYS A 31 0.92 -9.87 10.66
CA LYS A 31 1.31 -10.82 9.62
C LYS A 31 0.77 -12.21 9.90
N ASN A 32 0.91 -12.70 11.14
CA ASN A 32 0.42 -14.01 11.54
C ASN A 32 -1.10 -14.10 11.48
N ASP A 33 -1.80 -13.06 11.91
CA ASP A 33 -3.27 -12.97 11.83
C ASP A 33 -3.73 -12.98 10.37
N LEU A 34 -3.05 -12.27 9.49
CA LEU A 34 -3.37 -12.23 8.07
C LEU A 34 -3.12 -13.58 7.40
N GLU A 35 -2.01 -14.24 7.73
CA GLU A 35 -1.70 -15.59 7.25
C GLU A 35 -2.79 -16.59 7.65
N GLU A 36 -3.20 -16.56 8.90
CA GLU A 36 -4.28 -17.42 9.39
C GLU A 36 -5.60 -17.15 8.67
N SER A 37 -5.94 -15.89 8.47
CA SER A 37 -7.14 -15.49 7.72
C SER A 37 -7.11 -16.02 6.29
N LEU A 38 -5.98 -15.92 5.60
CA LEU A 38 -5.83 -16.40 4.24
C LEU A 38 -5.92 -17.93 4.17
N LYS A 39 -5.40 -18.64 5.17
CA LYS A 39 -5.51 -20.11 5.25
C LYS A 39 -6.94 -20.56 5.48
N ARG A 40 -7.69 -19.86 6.34
CA ARG A 40 -9.06 -20.25 6.71
C ARG A 40 -10.11 -19.84 5.70
N PHE A 41 -10.02 -18.63 5.19
CA PHE A 41 -11.08 -18.02 4.38
C PHE A 41 -10.66 -17.71 2.95
N ASN A 42 -9.39 -17.97 2.60
CA ASN A 42 -8.82 -17.59 1.33
C ASN A 42 -8.85 -16.05 1.15
N LEU A 43 -8.71 -15.56 -0.06
CA LEU A 43 -8.62 -14.12 -0.34
C LEU A 43 -10.02 -13.51 -0.37
N MET A 44 -10.42 -12.82 0.71
CA MET A 44 -11.70 -12.12 0.80
C MET A 44 -11.63 -10.72 0.21
N SER A 45 -10.51 -10.04 0.41
CA SER A 45 -10.28 -8.67 -0.11
C SER A 45 -9.25 -8.74 -1.23
N ILE A 46 -9.68 -8.41 -2.43
CA ILE A 46 -8.83 -8.50 -3.62
C ILE A 46 -7.93 -7.27 -3.73
N PRO A 47 -6.73 -7.41 -4.32
CA PRO A 47 -5.84 -6.26 -4.49
C PRO A 47 -6.34 -5.29 -5.55
N VAL A 48 -5.93 -4.04 -5.41
CA VAL A 48 -6.16 -2.97 -6.39
C VAL A 48 -4.82 -2.71 -7.08
N ILE A 49 -4.82 -2.70 -8.40
CA ILE A 49 -3.61 -2.50 -9.22
C ILE A 49 -3.85 -1.41 -10.26
N ASN A 50 -2.77 -0.91 -10.85
CA ASN A 50 -2.88 -0.06 -12.02
C ASN A 50 -2.86 -0.91 -13.31
N THR A 51 -2.90 -0.27 -14.47
CA THR A 51 -2.93 -1.00 -15.76
C THR A 51 -1.61 -1.71 -16.07
N GLU A 52 -0.53 -1.39 -15.39
CA GLU A 52 0.79 -2.02 -15.55
C GLU A 52 1.10 -3.05 -14.46
N ASN A 53 0.06 -3.56 -13.77
CA ASN A 53 0.16 -4.57 -12.71
C ASN A 53 0.86 -4.11 -11.42
N ILE A 54 1.05 -2.81 -11.23
CA ILE A 54 1.62 -2.30 -9.98
C ILE A 54 0.55 -2.29 -8.90
N ILE A 55 0.86 -2.88 -7.75
CA ILE A 55 -0.08 -2.99 -6.64
C ILE A 55 -0.26 -1.62 -5.98
N ILE A 56 -1.52 -1.18 -5.87
CA ILE A 56 -1.90 0.03 -5.14
C ILE A 56 -2.21 -0.34 -3.69
N SER A 57 -3.00 -1.40 -3.48
CA SER A 57 -3.31 -1.93 -2.15
C SER A 57 -3.34 -3.45 -2.18
N GLY A 58 -3.07 -4.07 -1.04
CA GLY A 58 -3.04 -5.53 -0.92
C GLY A 58 -1.64 -6.14 -0.95
N HIS A 59 -0.59 -5.33 -0.82
CA HIS A 59 0.81 -5.79 -0.86
C HIS A 59 1.09 -6.95 0.10
N GLN A 60 0.64 -6.85 1.34
CA GLN A 60 0.93 -7.85 2.36
C GLN A 60 0.23 -9.18 2.07
N ARG A 61 -1.02 -9.12 1.60
CA ARG A 61 -1.75 -10.33 1.21
C ARG A 61 -1.04 -11.07 0.08
N MET A 62 -0.58 -10.34 -0.92
CA MET A 62 0.13 -10.93 -2.06
C MET A 62 1.45 -11.54 -1.62
N LYS A 63 2.20 -10.85 -0.77
CA LYS A 63 3.46 -11.36 -0.23
C LYS A 63 3.27 -12.65 0.56
N ILE A 64 2.26 -12.71 1.40
CA ILE A 64 1.96 -13.90 2.22
C ILE A 64 1.54 -15.06 1.33
N LEU A 65 0.69 -14.84 0.33
CA LEU A 65 0.29 -15.87 -0.62
C LEU A 65 1.49 -16.44 -1.36
N GLN A 66 2.44 -15.61 -1.75
CA GLN A 66 3.69 -16.07 -2.36
C GLN A 66 4.51 -16.94 -1.40
N LEU A 67 4.62 -16.52 -0.13
CA LEU A 67 5.33 -17.29 0.91
C LEU A 67 4.65 -18.64 1.19
N LEU A 68 3.33 -18.73 1.01
CA LEU A 68 2.58 -19.98 1.15
C LEU A 68 2.65 -20.87 -0.09
N GLY A 69 3.46 -20.51 -1.10
CA GLY A 69 3.61 -21.28 -2.32
C GLY A 69 2.46 -21.11 -3.31
N ARG A 70 1.66 -20.07 -3.16
CA ARG A 70 0.47 -19.82 -3.98
C ARG A 70 0.67 -18.75 -5.06
N GLY A 71 1.91 -18.37 -5.33
CA GLY A 71 2.21 -17.30 -6.29
C GLY A 71 1.76 -17.56 -7.73
N ASN A 72 1.54 -18.81 -8.12
CA ASN A 72 1.09 -19.16 -9.47
C ASN A 72 -0.44 -19.23 -9.60
N GLU A 73 -1.17 -18.95 -8.53
CA GLU A 73 -2.64 -18.95 -8.57
C GLU A 73 -3.16 -17.69 -9.26
N GLU A 74 -4.25 -17.87 -9.98
CA GLU A 74 -5.00 -16.78 -10.60
C GLU A 74 -6.00 -16.23 -9.61
N ILE A 75 -6.03 -14.92 -9.43
CA ILE A 75 -6.93 -14.24 -8.50
C ILE A 75 -7.65 -13.08 -9.19
N ASP A 76 -8.73 -12.64 -8.57
CA ASP A 76 -9.42 -11.43 -8.98
C ASP A 76 -8.65 -10.20 -8.48
N VAL A 77 -8.61 -9.16 -9.30
CA VAL A 77 -8.00 -7.87 -8.97
C VAL A 77 -8.91 -6.74 -9.45
N ARG A 78 -8.77 -5.57 -8.84
CA ARG A 78 -9.46 -4.35 -9.31
C ARG A 78 -8.51 -3.54 -10.16
N VAL A 79 -8.95 -3.20 -11.37
CA VAL A 79 -8.13 -2.51 -12.38
C VAL A 79 -8.88 -1.27 -12.85
N PRO A 80 -8.17 -0.13 -13.05
CA PRO A 80 -8.82 1.07 -13.58
C PRO A 80 -9.07 0.96 -15.10
N ASN A 81 -10.04 1.73 -15.57
CA ASN A 81 -10.41 1.77 -16.99
C ASN A 81 -9.46 2.60 -17.85
N ARG A 82 -8.44 3.18 -17.27
CA ARG A 82 -7.40 3.94 -17.98
C ARG A 82 -6.08 3.92 -17.22
N LYS A 83 -5.00 4.26 -17.93
CA LYS A 83 -3.71 4.46 -17.25
C LYS A 83 -3.82 5.60 -16.26
N ILE A 84 -3.25 5.41 -15.08
CA ILE A 84 -3.13 6.47 -14.06
C ILE A 84 -1.72 7.02 -14.07
N THR A 85 -1.57 8.31 -13.72
CA THR A 85 -0.26 8.95 -13.66
C THR A 85 0.49 8.50 -12.40
N ASP A 86 1.82 8.73 -12.36
CA ASP A 86 2.63 8.42 -11.18
C ASP A 86 2.12 9.18 -9.95
N LYS A 87 1.67 10.42 -10.12
CA LYS A 87 1.09 11.22 -9.05
C LYS A 87 -0.22 10.62 -8.54
N GLU A 88 -1.08 10.18 -9.44
CA GLU A 88 -2.33 9.50 -9.08
C GLU A 88 -2.07 8.17 -8.38
N LEU A 89 -1.08 7.41 -8.84
CA LEU A 89 -0.68 6.15 -8.21
C LEU A 89 -0.24 6.37 -6.76
N LYS A 90 0.61 7.37 -6.53
CA LYS A 90 1.07 7.74 -5.20
C LYS A 90 -0.09 8.12 -4.28
N GLU A 91 -0.98 8.99 -4.75
CA GLU A 91 -2.14 9.43 -3.99
C GLU A 91 -3.07 8.25 -3.66
N ALA A 92 -3.37 7.40 -4.65
CA ALA A 92 -4.23 6.24 -4.46
C ALA A 92 -3.65 5.26 -3.43
N ASN A 93 -2.33 5.01 -3.50
CA ASN A 93 -1.65 4.15 -2.53
C ASN A 93 -1.79 4.70 -1.10
N LEU A 94 -1.57 5.99 -0.92
CA LEU A 94 -1.69 6.63 0.40
C LEU A 94 -3.12 6.56 0.93
N ARG A 95 -4.13 6.85 0.08
CA ARG A 95 -5.54 6.82 0.50
C ARG A 95 -6.00 5.42 0.88
N GLU A 96 -5.63 4.41 0.08
CA GLU A 96 -6.02 3.02 0.32
C GLU A 96 -5.38 2.44 1.59
N ASN A 97 -4.18 2.90 1.92
CA ASN A 97 -3.43 2.35 3.05
C ASN A 97 -3.55 3.19 4.32
N LYS A 98 -4.22 4.34 4.28
CA LYS A 98 -4.44 5.18 5.44
C LYS A 98 -5.18 4.39 6.53
N ASN A 99 -4.63 4.36 7.74
CA ASN A 99 -5.20 3.68 8.92
C ASN A 99 -5.22 2.14 8.85
N LEU A 100 -4.56 1.51 7.87
CA LEU A 100 -4.59 0.06 7.69
C LEU A 100 -3.36 -0.67 8.25
N GLY A 101 -2.40 0.04 8.82
CA GLY A 101 -1.18 -0.56 9.37
C GLY A 101 -0.24 0.48 9.92
N GLY A 102 1.00 0.10 10.16
CA GLY A 102 2.05 1.04 10.52
C GLY A 102 2.52 1.84 9.30
N TRP A 103 3.23 2.92 9.57
CA TRP A 103 3.77 3.80 8.54
C TRP A 103 5.29 3.80 8.57
N ASP A 104 5.89 3.82 7.38
CA ASP A 104 7.29 4.14 7.22
C ASP A 104 7.41 5.68 7.24
N TRP A 105 7.79 6.23 8.38
CA TRP A 105 7.86 7.66 8.59
C TRP A 105 8.95 8.32 7.75
N ASP A 106 10.04 7.60 7.44
CA ASP A 106 11.10 8.13 6.57
C ASP A 106 10.59 8.31 5.13
N MET A 107 9.77 7.39 4.65
CA MET A 107 9.13 7.53 3.34
C MET A 107 8.11 8.66 3.33
N LEU A 108 7.25 8.75 4.35
CA LEU A 108 6.24 9.80 4.45
C LEU A 108 6.86 11.18 4.59
N ALA A 109 8.02 11.27 5.20
CA ALA A 109 8.75 12.54 5.36
C ALA A 109 9.15 13.18 4.04
N LYS A 110 9.25 12.39 2.98
CA LYS A 110 9.61 12.87 1.63
C LYS A 110 8.38 13.35 0.85
N GLU A 111 7.18 13.11 1.38
CA GLU A 111 5.95 13.45 0.69
C GLU A 111 5.53 14.89 0.99
N ASP A 112 4.79 15.47 0.04
CA ASP A 112 4.19 16.78 0.17
C ASP A 112 3.16 16.78 1.31
N GLU A 113 3.31 17.70 2.27
CA GLU A 113 2.39 17.85 3.39
C GLU A 113 0.96 18.11 2.92
N GLU A 114 0.79 18.93 1.89
CA GLU A 114 -0.52 19.23 1.31
C GLU A 114 -1.20 17.96 0.81
N LEU A 115 -0.46 17.11 0.11
CA LEU A 115 -0.97 15.82 -0.36
C LEU A 115 -1.36 14.92 0.82
N LEU A 116 -0.54 14.86 1.86
CA LEU A 116 -0.82 14.04 3.04
C LEU A 116 -2.09 14.49 3.76
N LEU A 117 -2.31 15.79 3.90
CA LEU A 117 -3.56 16.33 4.46
C LEU A 117 -4.76 15.99 3.59
N ASP A 118 -4.62 16.09 2.27
CA ASP A 118 -5.68 15.76 1.30
C ASP A 118 -6.12 14.30 1.40
N VAL A 119 -5.17 13.38 1.61
CA VAL A 119 -5.50 11.95 1.70
C VAL A 119 -6.01 11.53 3.07
N GLY A 120 -6.10 12.46 4.03
CA GLY A 120 -6.73 12.23 5.32
C GLY A 120 -5.81 12.15 6.52
N PHE A 121 -4.50 12.43 6.37
CA PHE A 121 -3.64 12.61 7.53
C PHE A 121 -4.02 13.90 8.26
N THR A 122 -4.00 13.86 9.59
CA THR A 122 -4.26 15.04 10.40
C THR A 122 -2.96 15.80 10.65
N GLU A 123 -3.09 17.09 11.04
CA GLU A 123 -1.93 17.88 11.44
C GLU A 123 -1.19 17.25 12.61
N GLU A 124 -1.92 16.63 13.56
CA GLU A 124 -1.33 15.94 14.70
C GLU A 124 -0.47 14.75 14.26
N GLU A 125 -0.96 13.97 13.29
CA GLU A 125 -0.17 12.88 12.71
C GLU A 125 1.08 13.39 12.02
N LEU A 126 0.99 14.52 11.31
CA LEU A 126 2.12 15.14 10.64
C LEU A 126 3.12 15.76 11.62
N GLU A 127 2.69 16.28 12.75
CA GLU A 127 3.55 16.71 13.84
C GLU A 127 4.38 15.54 14.37
N GLY A 128 3.76 14.36 14.53
CA GLY A 128 4.46 13.13 14.87
C GLY A 128 5.56 12.79 13.87
N ARG A 129 5.31 12.99 12.58
CA ARG A 129 6.29 12.84 11.51
C ARG A 129 7.46 13.80 11.70
N HIS A 130 7.18 15.08 11.92
CA HIS A 130 8.22 16.10 12.15
C HIS A 130 9.04 15.81 13.40
N SER A 131 8.40 15.38 14.49
CA SER A 131 9.10 15.01 15.72
C SER A 131 10.08 13.86 15.48
N LYS A 132 9.70 12.85 14.73
CA LYS A 132 10.58 11.74 14.37
C LYS A 132 11.73 12.19 13.48
N LEU A 133 11.46 13.06 12.52
CA LEU A 133 12.50 13.66 11.68
C LEU A 133 13.51 14.46 12.50
N LEU A 134 13.02 15.26 13.43
CA LEU A 134 13.89 16.03 14.34
C LEU A 134 14.77 15.11 15.19
N LYS A 135 14.24 14.00 15.67
CA LYS A 135 15.01 13.01 16.42
C LYS A 135 16.10 12.38 15.58
N ILE A 136 15.79 12.01 14.35
CA ILE A 136 16.75 11.44 13.40
C ILE A 136 17.83 12.46 13.08
N TRP A 137 17.43 13.69 12.81
CA TRP A 137 18.34 14.78 12.49
C TRP A 137 19.30 15.10 13.66
N LYS A 138 18.78 15.15 14.89
CA LYS A 138 19.58 15.35 16.10
C LYS A 138 20.59 14.23 16.30
N LYS A 139 20.22 12.98 16.05
CA LYS A 139 21.12 11.83 16.13
C LYS A 139 22.25 11.91 15.10
N LYS A 140 21.98 12.42 13.90
CA LYS A 140 22.99 12.57 12.85
C LYS A 140 23.95 13.71 13.07
N LYS A 141 23.61 14.68 13.90
CA LYS A 141 24.44 15.85 14.22
C LYS A 141 25.43 15.63 15.35
N ILE A 142 25.28 14.58 16.12
CA ILE A 142 26.19 14.19 17.19
C ILE A 142 27.15 13.16 16.61
#